data_f21e472e89865c845366ef8a772d1341
#
_entry.id   f21e472e89865c845366ef8a772d1341
#
_cell.length_a   1.000
_cell.length_b   1.000
_cell.length_c   1.000
_cell.angle_alpha   90.00
_cell.angle_beta   90.00
_cell.angle_gamma   90.00
#
_symmetry.space_group_name_H-M   'P 1'
#
loop_
_entity.id
_entity.type
_entity.pdbx_description
1 polymer ?
#
loop_
_entity_poly.entity_id
_entity_poly.type
_entity_poly.pdbx_seq_one_letter_code
_entity_poly.pdbx_strand_id
1 'polypeptide(L)'
;MRPAPSSETREVARAAAQWLALLESGAANADDHARLQHWRNSNSRHESAWQKAQLLRQRFSALPSALAMATLDRRPDPSRRAVLKRALGVAALVPTAWLLGRQLPLDVWRADLQTSTGEHRTLSLADGSSLQLNTASAVNVDLGTRQVSLVRGEMALKVTGSAPLTIQAPYGRIVVSRSEVCVRLNERDCRVSVVSGSVQLQPLHGPRLLLGEGQRVRLRVDGAGQIDAFDAQLPGWRDGVLMAQNLPLGDFLRELGRYRPGLLRWEPELEALRVTGSFRLDNTDRVLSLLAASLPLEVHSRTRYWVTLVAQTAQKNAGQKNIG
;
A
#
# COMPACT_ATOMS: atom_id res chain seq x y z
N MET A 1 3.09 16.02 -17.12
CA MET A 1 3.44 14.93 -18.04
C MET A 1 4.95 14.69 -17.86
N ARG A 2 5.34 13.73 -17.00
CA ARG A 2 6.76 13.36 -16.83
C ARG A 2 7.19 12.56 -18.07
N PRO A 3 8.37 12.82 -18.64
CA PRO A 3 8.87 12.05 -19.74
C PRO A 3 8.99 10.58 -19.32
N ALA A 4 8.58 9.68 -20.21
CA ALA A 4 8.80 8.25 -20.04
C ALA A 4 10.29 8.00 -19.74
N PRO A 5 10.64 7.00 -18.89
CA PRO A 5 12.03 6.69 -18.60
C PRO A 5 12.76 6.52 -19.92
N SER A 6 13.91 7.19 -20.04
CA SER A 6 14.73 7.13 -21.25
C SER A 6 14.98 5.65 -21.61
N SER A 7 15.09 5.34 -22.88
CA SER A 7 15.43 4.00 -23.37
C SER A 7 16.63 3.43 -22.62
N GLU A 8 17.63 4.26 -22.33
CA GLU A 8 18.83 3.98 -21.56
C GLU A 8 18.52 3.47 -20.12
N THR A 9 17.57 4.08 -19.40
CA THR A 9 17.22 3.64 -18.04
C THR A 9 16.55 2.26 -18.02
N ARG A 10 15.79 1.93 -19.07
CA ARG A 10 15.17 0.60 -19.24
C ARG A 10 16.19 -0.45 -19.60
N GLU A 11 17.18 -0.12 -20.41
CA GLU A 11 18.27 -1.02 -20.78
C GLU A 11 19.14 -1.38 -19.58
N VAL A 12 19.52 -0.40 -18.77
CA VAL A 12 20.30 -0.62 -17.54
C VAL A 12 19.54 -1.51 -16.54
N ALA A 13 18.24 -1.28 -16.36
CA ALA A 13 17.42 -2.11 -15.48
C ALA A 13 17.27 -3.54 -16.01
N ARG A 14 17.15 -3.71 -17.33
CA ARG A 14 17.10 -5.03 -17.98
C ARG A 14 18.42 -5.77 -17.82
N ALA A 15 19.55 -5.09 -18.00
CA ALA A 15 20.87 -5.67 -17.81
C ALA A 15 21.09 -6.14 -16.36
N ALA A 16 20.69 -5.35 -15.36
CA ALA A 16 20.75 -5.74 -13.95
C ALA A 16 19.92 -7.00 -13.67
N ALA A 17 18.72 -7.11 -14.23
CA ALA A 17 17.86 -8.29 -14.07
C ALA A 17 18.44 -9.53 -14.75
N GLN A 18 19.09 -9.39 -15.93
CA GLN A 18 19.76 -10.47 -16.63
C GLN A 18 20.95 -11.00 -15.83
N TRP A 19 21.78 -10.13 -15.26
CA TRP A 19 22.88 -10.52 -14.39
C TRP A 19 22.40 -11.26 -13.15
N LEU A 20 21.32 -10.79 -12.53
CA LEU A 20 20.74 -11.45 -11.38
C LEU A 20 20.23 -12.86 -11.73
N ALA A 21 19.52 -13.02 -12.84
CA ALA A 21 19.02 -14.29 -13.33
C ALA A 21 20.16 -15.28 -13.66
N LEU A 22 21.27 -14.78 -14.24
CA LEU A 22 22.44 -15.63 -14.52
C LEU A 22 23.09 -16.15 -13.22
N LEU A 23 23.25 -15.29 -12.21
CA LEU A 23 23.79 -15.73 -10.91
C LEU A 23 22.88 -16.73 -10.19
N GLU A 24 21.56 -16.54 -10.29
CA GLU A 24 20.56 -17.42 -9.67
C GLU A 24 20.43 -18.77 -10.36
N SER A 25 20.72 -18.83 -11.64
CA SER A 25 20.68 -20.11 -12.40
C SER A 25 21.79 -21.09 -11.99
N GLY A 26 22.80 -20.64 -11.23
CA GLY A 26 23.99 -21.43 -10.88
C GLY A 26 24.91 -21.72 -12.07
N ALA A 27 24.64 -21.15 -13.26
CA ALA A 27 25.43 -21.35 -14.47
C ALA A 27 26.54 -20.30 -14.65
N ALA A 28 26.64 -19.32 -13.74
CA ALA A 28 27.63 -18.24 -13.81
C ALA A 28 29.04 -18.80 -13.53
N ASN A 29 30.00 -18.48 -14.40
CA ASN A 29 31.40 -18.82 -14.28
C ASN A 29 32.24 -17.63 -13.76
N ALA A 30 33.55 -17.82 -13.57
CA ALA A 30 34.44 -16.76 -13.07
C ALA A 30 34.51 -15.55 -14.00
N ASP A 31 34.43 -15.78 -15.30
CA ASP A 31 34.41 -14.73 -16.35
C ASP A 31 33.11 -13.88 -16.26
N ASP A 32 31.98 -14.50 -15.95
CA ASP A 32 30.72 -13.80 -15.78
C ASP A 32 30.76 -12.90 -14.55
N HIS A 33 31.38 -13.34 -13.46
CA HIS A 33 31.58 -12.51 -12.28
C HIS A 33 32.49 -11.30 -12.56
N ALA A 34 33.56 -11.49 -13.31
CA ALA A 34 34.45 -10.39 -13.71
C ALA A 34 33.71 -9.38 -14.62
N ARG A 35 32.92 -9.86 -15.59
CA ARG A 35 32.11 -9.01 -16.47
C ARG A 35 31.04 -8.24 -15.72
N LEU A 36 30.39 -8.87 -14.73
CA LEU A 36 29.43 -8.19 -13.87
C LEU A 36 30.09 -7.07 -13.06
N GLN A 37 31.25 -7.34 -12.47
CA GLN A 37 32.02 -6.32 -11.73
C GLN A 37 32.41 -5.14 -12.65
N HIS A 38 32.91 -5.43 -13.84
CA HIS A 38 33.24 -4.40 -14.79
C HIS A 38 32.00 -3.56 -15.18
N TRP A 39 30.86 -4.20 -15.46
CA TRP A 39 29.60 -3.54 -15.78
C TRP A 39 29.09 -2.66 -14.61
N ARG A 40 29.19 -3.11 -13.38
CA ARG A 40 28.81 -2.33 -12.19
C ARG A 40 29.67 -1.08 -12.02
N ASN A 41 30.98 -1.20 -12.25
CA ASN A 41 31.96 -0.12 -12.07
C ASN A 41 31.95 0.88 -13.24
N SER A 42 31.37 0.54 -14.38
CA SER A 42 31.38 1.39 -15.58
C SER A 42 30.49 2.65 -15.48
N ASN A 43 29.47 2.63 -14.60
CA ASN A 43 28.56 3.76 -14.42
C ASN A 43 27.82 3.67 -13.07
N SER A 44 27.70 4.78 -12.35
CA SER A 44 26.95 4.85 -11.07
C SER A 44 25.48 4.43 -11.20
N ARG A 45 24.87 4.59 -12.37
CA ARG A 45 23.51 4.11 -12.67
C ARG A 45 23.44 2.59 -12.72
N HIS A 46 24.49 1.90 -13.19
CA HIS A 46 24.58 0.44 -13.22
C HIS A 46 24.63 -0.13 -11.79
N GLU A 47 25.45 0.47 -10.94
CA GLU A 47 25.54 0.08 -9.52
C GLU A 47 24.19 0.30 -8.80
N SER A 48 23.55 1.45 -9.03
CA SER A 48 22.24 1.73 -8.44
C SER A 48 21.16 0.75 -8.92
N ALA A 49 21.19 0.34 -10.18
CA ALA A 49 20.24 -0.65 -10.72
C ALA A 49 20.53 -2.04 -10.15
N TRP A 50 21.79 -2.39 -9.97
CA TRP A 50 22.21 -3.64 -9.36
C TRP A 50 21.76 -3.76 -7.90
N GLN A 51 22.00 -2.74 -7.07
CA GLN A 51 21.56 -2.69 -5.68
C GLN A 51 20.04 -2.84 -5.55
N LYS A 52 19.29 -2.19 -6.45
CA LYS A 52 17.83 -2.34 -6.50
C LYS A 52 17.41 -3.77 -6.86
N ALA A 53 18.08 -4.41 -7.82
CA ALA A 53 17.79 -5.79 -8.18
C ALA A 53 18.07 -6.77 -7.02
N GLN A 54 19.17 -6.58 -6.29
CA GLN A 54 19.50 -7.37 -5.11
C GLN A 54 18.51 -7.19 -3.95
N LEU A 55 18.05 -5.96 -3.71
CA LEU A 55 17.03 -5.68 -2.69
C LEU A 55 15.71 -6.38 -3.01
N LEU A 56 15.34 -6.40 -4.29
CA LEU A 56 14.20 -7.17 -4.78
C LEU A 56 14.34 -8.67 -4.46
N ARG A 57 15.47 -9.24 -4.78
CA ARG A 57 15.80 -10.64 -4.48
C ARG A 57 15.61 -10.97 -3.00
N GLN A 58 16.19 -10.17 -2.10
CA GLN A 58 16.07 -10.38 -0.65
C GLN A 58 14.61 -10.37 -0.15
N ARG A 59 13.75 -9.58 -0.78
CA ARG A 59 12.32 -9.55 -0.44
C ARG A 59 11.55 -10.76 -0.97
N PHE A 60 11.96 -11.33 -2.10
CA PHE A 60 11.35 -12.53 -2.67
C PHE A 60 11.87 -13.83 -2.05
N SER A 61 13.11 -13.89 -1.59
CA SER A 61 13.66 -15.06 -0.89
C SER A 61 13.05 -15.30 0.50
N ALA A 62 12.32 -14.33 1.05
CA ALA A 62 11.57 -14.49 2.30
C ALA A 62 10.20 -15.20 2.09
N LEU A 63 9.83 -15.59 0.87
CA LEU A 63 8.64 -16.38 0.60
C LEU A 63 8.99 -17.88 0.74
N PRO A 64 8.18 -18.68 1.47
CA PRO A 64 8.45 -20.11 1.66
C PRO A 64 8.50 -20.86 0.31
N SER A 65 9.57 -21.57 0.06
CA SER A 65 9.84 -22.37 -1.16
C SER A 65 8.83 -23.51 -1.42
N ALA A 66 7.95 -23.80 -0.48
CA ALA A 66 6.96 -24.86 -0.57
C ALA A 66 5.91 -24.68 -1.68
N LEU A 67 5.69 -23.46 -2.18
CA LEU A 67 4.76 -23.18 -3.28
C LEU A 67 5.40 -23.30 -4.68
N ALA A 68 6.73 -23.26 -4.77
CA ALA A 68 7.45 -23.36 -6.05
C ALA A 68 7.75 -24.82 -6.45
N MET A 69 7.77 -25.76 -5.51
CA MET A 69 8.18 -27.15 -5.73
C MET A 69 7.07 -28.06 -6.22
N ALA A 70 5.79 -27.68 -6.09
CA ALA A 70 4.67 -28.55 -6.47
C ALA A 70 4.46 -28.71 -8.00
N THR A 71 5.20 -27.97 -8.82
CA THR A 71 5.07 -28.02 -10.29
C THR A 71 6.26 -28.61 -11.03
N LEU A 72 7.33 -29.03 -10.35
CA LEU A 72 8.59 -29.42 -10.99
C LEU A 72 9.03 -30.89 -10.80
N ASP A 73 8.23 -31.72 -10.16
CA ASP A 73 8.59 -33.13 -9.97
C ASP A 73 8.10 -34.02 -11.13
N ARG A 74 8.75 -33.85 -12.28
CA ARG A 74 8.70 -34.83 -13.38
C ARG A 74 10.06 -34.91 -14.09
N ARG A 75 10.76 -36.02 -13.91
CA ARG A 75 11.99 -36.36 -14.65
C ARG A 75 11.78 -36.25 -16.17
N PRO A 76 12.65 -35.57 -16.93
CA PRO A 76 12.53 -35.50 -18.38
C PRO A 76 13.45 -36.49 -19.07
N ASP A 77 12.86 -37.20 -20.03
CA ASP A 77 13.54 -37.98 -21.07
C ASP A 77 14.02 -37.03 -22.20
N PRO A 78 15.29 -37.12 -22.67
CA PRO A 78 15.87 -36.14 -23.60
C PRO A 78 15.52 -36.43 -25.06
N SER A 79 14.37 -36.00 -25.52
CA SER A 79 14.02 -36.03 -26.94
C SER A 79 13.89 -34.65 -27.55
N ARG A 80 14.12 -34.52 -28.88
CA ARG A 80 14.07 -33.27 -29.65
C ARG A 80 12.84 -32.39 -29.40
N ARG A 81 11.77 -32.94 -28.84
CA ARG A 81 10.57 -32.20 -28.39
C ARG A 81 10.82 -31.30 -27.16
N ALA A 82 11.87 -31.59 -26.38
CA ALA A 82 12.20 -30.80 -25.18
C ALA A 82 12.77 -29.40 -25.53
N VAL A 83 13.50 -29.30 -26.65
CA VAL A 83 14.06 -28.03 -27.14
C VAL A 83 12.94 -27.10 -27.63
N LEU A 84 11.95 -27.63 -28.32
CA LEU A 84 10.81 -26.85 -28.80
C LEU A 84 9.91 -26.38 -27.64
N LYS A 85 9.72 -27.21 -26.61
CA LYS A 85 8.97 -26.85 -25.38
C LYS A 85 9.70 -25.80 -24.54
N ARG A 86 11.04 -25.81 -24.52
CA ARG A 86 11.85 -24.76 -23.86
C ARG A 86 11.78 -23.44 -24.58
N ALA A 87 11.81 -23.45 -25.92
CA ALA A 87 11.64 -22.24 -26.74
C ALA A 87 10.23 -21.63 -26.58
N LEU A 88 9.19 -22.47 -26.54
CA LEU A 88 7.80 -22.04 -26.25
C LEU A 88 7.61 -21.56 -24.82
N GLY A 89 8.29 -22.17 -23.82
CA GLY A 89 8.27 -21.72 -22.42
C GLY A 89 8.88 -20.34 -22.26
N VAL A 90 9.99 -20.07 -22.91
CA VAL A 90 10.64 -18.74 -22.89
C VAL A 90 9.81 -17.71 -23.65
N ALA A 91 9.17 -18.09 -24.77
CA ALA A 91 8.27 -17.21 -25.52
C ALA A 91 6.98 -16.85 -24.75
N ALA A 92 6.52 -17.72 -23.84
CA ALA A 92 5.37 -17.43 -22.99
C ALA A 92 5.75 -16.60 -21.73
N LEU A 93 6.97 -16.71 -21.21
CA LEU A 93 7.45 -15.97 -20.05
C LEU A 93 7.67 -14.48 -20.33
N VAL A 94 8.04 -14.11 -21.56
CA VAL A 94 8.26 -12.70 -21.95
C VAL A 94 6.97 -11.89 -21.93
N PRO A 95 5.83 -12.31 -22.49
CA PRO A 95 4.58 -11.57 -22.40
C PRO A 95 3.98 -11.58 -20.97
N THR A 96 4.15 -12.65 -20.18
CA THR A 96 3.69 -12.67 -18.79
C THR A 96 4.54 -11.76 -17.89
N ALA A 97 5.85 -11.72 -18.05
CA ALA A 97 6.71 -10.75 -17.36
C ALA A 97 6.42 -9.30 -17.79
N TRP A 98 6.05 -9.07 -19.05
CA TRP A 98 5.64 -7.77 -19.55
C TRP A 98 4.26 -7.35 -19.06
N LEU A 99 3.29 -8.26 -18.96
CA LEU A 99 1.98 -8.03 -18.36
C LEU A 99 2.08 -7.80 -16.85
N LEU A 100 2.89 -8.56 -16.13
CA LEU A 100 3.18 -8.37 -14.70
C LEU A 100 3.94 -7.05 -14.48
N GLY A 101 4.88 -6.70 -15.36
CA GLY A 101 5.61 -5.43 -15.29
C GLY A 101 4.71 -4.18 -15.50
N ARG A 102 3.59 -4.32 -16.23
CA ARG A 102 2.58 -3.26 -16.35
C ARG A 102 1.71 -3.09 -15.12
N GLN A 103 1.58 -4.13 -14.30
CA GLN A 103 0.81 -4.11 -13.05
C GLN A 103 1.68 -3.78 -11.82
N LEU A 104 3.01 -3.78 -11.95
CA LEU A 104 3.89 -3.33 -10.88
C LEU A 104 3.77 -1.81 -10.76
N PRO A 105 3.36 -1.27 -9.61
CA PRO A 105 3.22 0.16 -9.37
C PRO A 105 4.61 0.81 -9.26
N LEU A 106 5.32 0.92 -10.38
CA LEU A 106 6.68 1.48 -10.46
C LEU A 106 6.74 2.91 -9.92
N ASP A 107 5.64 3.65 -10.03
CA ASP A 107 5.54 5.01 -9.51
C ASP A 107 5.60 5.05 -7.98
N VAL A 108 5.07 4.03 -7.30
CA VAL A 108 5.17 3.89 -5.85
C VAL A 108 6.62 3.67 -5.41
N TRP A 109 7.38 2.89 -6.15
CA TRP A 109 8.78 2.56 -5.84
C TRP A 109 9.74 3.73 -6.09
N ARG A 110 9.33 4.70 -6.90
CA ARG A 110 10.07 5.91 -7.23
C ARG A 110 9.63 7.12 -6.43
N ALA A 111 8.64 6.97 -5.57
CA ALA A 111 8.17 8.06 -4.74
C ALA A 111 9.27 8.55 -3.79
N ASP A 112 9.36 9.86 -3.64
CA ASP A 112 10.39 10.51 -2.82
C ASP A 112 10.28 10.12 -1.34
N LEU A 113 9.04 9.95 -0.87
CA LEU A 113 8.71 9.59 0.50
C LEU A 113 7.74 8.43 0.52
N GLN A 114 8.02 7.44 1.38
CA GLN A 114 7.18 6.25 1.53
C GLN A 114 7.07 5.83 2.98
N THR A 115 5.97 5.16 3.31
CA THR A 115 5.76 4.46 4.57
C THR A 115 5.42 3.00 4.31
N SER A 116 5.87 2.13 5.21
CA SER A 116 5.52 0.72 5.25
C SER A 116 4.14 0.51 5.89
N THR A 117 3.61 -0.72 5.84
CA THR A 117 2.37 -1.06 6.56
C THR A 117 2.57 -0.88 8.07
N GLY A 118 1.68 -0.14 8.71
CA GLY A 118 1.73 0.21 10.15
C GLY A 118 2.67 1.39 10.47
N GLU A 119 3.45 1.87 9.50
CA GLU A 119 4.34 3.02 9.70
C GLU A 119 3.58 4.33 9.48
N HIS A 120 3.82 5.29 10.37
CA HIS A 120 3.40 6.69 10.23
C HIS A 120 4.63 7.58 10.21
N ARG A 121 4.61 8.61 9.38
CA ARG A 121 5.73 9.53 9.26
C ARG A 121 5.25 10.96 9.17
N THR A 122 5.84 11.84 9.99
CA THR A 122 5.58 13.28 9.96
C THR A 122 6.85 14.00 9.50
N LEU A 123 6.70 14.93 8.56
CA LEU A 123 7.76 15.73 8.00
C LEU A 123 7.37 17.21 8.06
N SER A 124 8.31 18.04 8.49
CA SER A 124 8.20 19.50 8.34
C SER A 124 8.82 19.89 7.00
N LEU A 125 8.06 20.60 6.19
CA LEU A 125 8.54 21.14 4.93
C LEU A 125 9.28 22.46 5.17
N ALA A 126 10.14 22.86 4.21
CA ALA A 126 10.97 24.05 4.34
C ALA A 126 10.17 25.37 4.46
N ASP A 127 8.90 25.38 4.06
CA ASP A 127 8.00 26.52 4.16
C ASP A 127 7.20 26.56 5.49
N GLY A 128 7.54 25.69 6.45
CA GLY A 128 6.84 25.55 7.72
C GLY A 128 5.55 24.73 7.68
N SER A 129 5.15 24.22 6.48
CA SER A 129 4.04 23.30 6.35
C SER A 129 4.40 21.92 6.90
N SER A 130 3.39 21.14 7.32
CA SER A 130 3.57 19.78 7.84
C SER A 130 2.89 18.78 6.93
N LEU A 131 3.63 17.74 6.56
CA LEU A 131 3.15 16.60 5.79
C LEU A 131 3.21 15.35 6.66
N GLN A 132 2.05 14.71 6.89
CA GLN A 132 1.96 13.42 7.57
C GLN A 132 1.58 12.34 6.56
N LEU A 133 2.30 11.22 6.58
CA LEU A 133 2.01 10.04 5.80
C LEU A 133 1.43 8.95 6.69
N ASN A 134 0.29 8.42 6.29
CA ASN A 134 -0.33 7.27 6.93
C ASN A 134 0.33 5.96 6.47
N THR A 135 -0.15 4.84 6.98
CA THR A 135 0.29 3.48 6.63
C THR A 135 0.32 3.25 5.12
N ALA A 136 1.36 2.56 4.64
CA ALA A 136 1.52 2.09 3.26
C ALA A 136 1.31 3.19 2.19
N SER A 137 1.78 4.40 2.46
CA SER A 137 1.61 5.58 1.61
C SER A 137 2.87 5.91 0.82
N ALA A 138 2.69 6.60 -0.31
CA ALA A 138 3.78 7.05 -1.17
C ALA A 138 3.43 8.40 -1.80
N VAL A 139 4.34 9.38 -1.68
CA VAL A 139 4.18 10.73 -2.22
C VAL A 139 5.47 11.22 -2.88
N ASN A 140 5.32 12.10 -3.86
CA ASN A 140 6.40 12.92 -4.38
C ASN A 140 6.22 14.36 -3.91
N VAL A 141 7.31 15.03 -3.54
CA VAL A 141 7.29 16.40 -3.05
C VAL A 141 8.20 17.25 -3.94
N ASP A 142 7.63 18.25 -4.56
CA ASP A 142 8.34 19.26 -5.35
C ASP A 142 8.05 20.64 -4.76
N LEU A 143 8.96 21.09 -3.90
CA LEU A 143 8.83 22.41 -3.25
C LEU A 143 9.14 23.56 -4.21
N GLY A 144 9.88 23.32 -5.30
CA GLY A 144 10.15 24.32 -6.34
C GLY A 144 8.87 24.74 -7.07
N THR A 145 8.01 23.79 -7.39
CA THR A 145 6.68 24.02 -8.00
C THR A 145 5.55 24.06 -6.96
N ARG A 146 5.87 23.95 -5.66
CA ARG A 146 4.91 23.88 -4.54
C ARG A 146 3.85 22.81 -4.75
N GLN A 147 4.27 21.62 -5.12
CA GLN A 147 3.40 20.50 -5.44
C GLN A 147 3.73 19.26 -4.61
N VAL A 148 2.69 18.59 -4.12
CA VAL A 148 2.77 17.26 -3.50
C VAL A 148 1.88 16.31 -4.30
N SER A 149 2.45 15.21 -4.80
CA SER A 149 1.70 14.23 -5.58
C SER A 149 1.46 12.98 -4.75
N LEU A 150 0.19 12.66 -4.47
CA LEU A 150 -0.19 11.42 -3.80
C LEU A 150 -0.23 10.28 -4.82
N VAL A 151 0.70 9.35 -4.68
CA VAL A 151 0.84 8.17 -5.56
C VAL A 151 0.04 7.00 -5.03
N ARG A 152 0.05 6.80 -3.70
CA ARG A 152 -0.67 5.72 -3.02
C ARG A 152 -0.92 6.07 -1.57
N GLY A 153 -2.00 5.51 -0.99
CA GLY A 153 -2.28 5.54 0.43
C GLY A 153 -2.99 6.81 0.87
N GLU A 154 -2.54 7.39 1.97
CA GLU A 154 -3.21 8.49 2.64
C GLU A 154 -2.20 9.45 3.25
N MET A 155 -2.46 10.73 3.12
CA MET A 155 -1.65 11.78 3.72
C MET A 155 -2.51 12.88 4.34
N ALA A 156 -1.95 13.60 5.31
CA ALA A 156 -2.46 14.89 5.77
C ALA A 156 -1.44 15.99 5.45
N LEU A 157 -1.93 17.09 4.93
CA LEU A 157 -1.12 18.28 4.64
C LEU A 157 -1.70 19.48 5.40
N LYS A 158 -0.88 20.07 6.25
CA LYS A 158 -1.20 21.31 6.96
C LYS A 158 -0.32 22.43 6.41
N VAL A 159 -0.93 23.39 5.76
CA VAL A 159 -0.26 24.56 5.20
C VAL A 159 -0.43 25.73 6.16
N THR A 160 0.66 26.28 6.66
CA THR A 160 0.68 27.45 7.57
C THR A 160 1.09 28.73 6.86
N GLY A 161 1.87 28.61 5.79
CA GLY A 161 2.37 29.72 5.00
C GLY A 161 1.28 30.44 4.19
N SER A 162 1.62 31.63 3.68
CA SER A 162 0.71 32.44 2.84
C SER A 162 0.59 31.90 1.42
N ALA A 163 1.64 31.27 0.91
CA ALA A 163 1.64 30.71 -0.43
C ALA A 163 0.99 29.31 -0.47
N PRO A 164 0.07 29.04 -1.39
CA PRO A 164 -0.63 27.77 -1.45
C PRO A 164 0.28 26.60 -1.85
N LEU A 165 -0.02 25.41 -1.37
CA LEU A 165 0.49 24.13 -1.86
C LEU A 165 -0.58 23.42 -2.66
N THR A 166 -0.19 22.76 -3.73
CA THR A 166 -1.10 21.98 -4.58
C THR A 166 -0.87 20.49 -4.36
N ILE A 167 -1.91 19.77 -3.97
CA ILE A 167 -1.90 18.31 -3.97
C ILE A 167 -2.40 17.82 -5.32
N GLN A 168 -1.60 16.99 -5.97
CA GLN A 168 -1.97 16.30 -7.20
C GLN A 168 -2.37 14.86 -6.87
N ALA A 169 -3.58 14.49 -7.24
CA ALA A 169 -4.09 13.12 -7.13
C ALA A 169 -4.62 12.65 -8.49
N PRO A 170 -4.77 11.34 -8.74
CA PRO A 170 -5.25 10.81 -10.03
C PRO A 170 -6.61 11.38 -10.48
N TYR A 171 -7.48 11.73 -9.54
CA TYR A 171 -8.85 12.17 -9.82
C TYR A 171 -9.06 13.69 -9.72
N GLY A 172 -7.98 14.45 -9.49
CA GLY A 172 -8.08 15.90 -9.44
C GLY A 172 -6.94 16.57 -8.69
N ARG A 173 -7.04 17.88 -8.59
CA ARG A 173 -6.10 18.77 -7.94
C ARG A 173 -6.76 19.46 -6.74
N ILE A 174 -6.02 19.58 -5.64
CA ILE A 174 -6.47 20.25 -4.42
C ILE A 174 -5.50 21.39 -4.11
N VAL A 175 -6.00 22.62 -4.06
CA VAL A 175 -5.22 23.81 -3.67
C VAL A 175 -5.47 24.07 -2.21
N VAL A 176 -4.42 24.05 -1.42
CA VAL A 176 -4.44 24.16 0.06
C VAL A 176 -3.75 25.44 0.47
N SER A 177 -4.46 26.34 1.18
CA SER A 177 -3.98 27.62 1.67
C SER A 177 -4.39 27.80 3.13
N ARG A 178 -3.43 27.89 4.05
CA ARG A 178 -3.70 28.04 5.50
C ARG A 178 -4.79 27.09 6.02
N SER A 179 -4.68 25.85 5.61
CA SER A 179 -5.69 24.82 5.88
C SER A 179 -5.02 23.50 6.18
N GLU A 180 -5.77 22.60 6.81
CA GLU A 180 -5.36 21.22 7.03
C GLU A 180 -6.33 20.28 6.31
N VAL A 181 -5.81 19.40 5.48
CA VAL A 181 -6.58 18.49 4.65
C VAL A 181 -6.01 17.07 4.69
N CYS A 182 -6.88 16.07 4.82
CA CYS A 182 -6.54 14.67 4.63
C CYS A 182 -6.96 14.23 3.22
N VAL A 183 -6.06 13.55 2.53
CA VAL A 183 -6.29 13.01 1.19
C VAL A 183 -5.97 11.54 1.18
N ARG A 184 -6.95 10.70 0.85
CA ARG A 184 -6.82 9.25 0.77
C ARG A 184 -7.13 8.77 -0.62
N LEU A 185 -6.19 8.09 -1.22
CA LEU A 185 -6.36 7.44 -2.51
C LEU A 185 -6.78 5.98 -2.30
N ASN A 186 -7.97 5.63 -2.77
CA ASN A 186 -8.48 4.27 -2.88
C ASN A 186 -8.36 3.80 -4.34
N GLU A 187 -8.70 2.54 -4.62
CA GLU A 187 -8.61 1.96 -5.97
C GLU A 187 -9.45 2.71 -7.01
N ARG A 188 -10.61 3.26 -6.62
CA ARG A 188 -11.59 3.85 -7.54
C ARG A 188 -11.96 5.30 -7.24
N ASP A 189 -11.45 5.84 -6.15
CA ASP A 189 -11.72 7.22 -5.74
C ASP A 189 -10.57 7.82 -4.95
N CYS A 190 -10.62 9.14 -4.81
CA CYS A 190 -9.78 9.91 -3.91
C CYS A 190 -10.70 10.63 -2.92
N ARG A 191 -10.60 10.30 -1.62
CA ARG A 191 -11.33 11.00 -0.58
C ARG A 191 -10.54 12.20 -0.10
N VAL A 192 -11.16 13.35 -0.11
CA VAL A 192 -10.62 14.61 0.42
C VAL A 192 -11.47 15.03 1.61
N SER A 193 -10.85 15.30 2.75
CA SER A 193 -11.51 15.70 4.01
C SER A 193 -10.81 16.92 4.58
N VAL A 194 -11.52 18.01 4.79
CA VAL A 194 -10.96 19.28 5.31
C VAL A 194 -11.08 19.29 6.83
N VAL A 195 -9.93 19.28 7.48
CA VAL A 195 -9.84 19.25 8.96
C VAL A 195 -9.94 20.65 9.54
N SER A 196 -9.29 21.63 8.90
CA SER A 196 -9.40 23.05 9.29
C SER A 196 -9.26 23.94 8.07
N GLY A 197 -9.94 25.09 8.08
CA GLY A 197 -9.91 26.06 7.00
C GLY A 197 -10.76 25.67 5.79
N SER A 198 -10.25 25.94 4.58
CA SER A 198 -10.92 25.61 3.33
C SER A 198 -9.93 25.29 2.22
N VAL A 199 -10.33 24.43 1.29
CA VAL A 199 -9.54 24.04 0.13
C VAL A 199 -10.34 24.16 -1.16
N GLN A 200 -9.67 24.50 -2.26
CA GLN A 200 -10.26 24.50 -3.59
C GLN A 200 -9.94 23.16 -4.27
N LEU A 201 -10.98 22.50 -4.76
CA LEU A 201 -10.87 21.27 -5.52
C LEU A 201 -11.10 21.54 -7.00
N GLN A 202 -10.23 20.98 -7.84
CA GLN A 202 -10.43 20.88 -9.27
C GLN A 202 -10.51 19.40 -9.63
N PRO A 203 -11.71 18.82 -9.69
CA PRO A 203 -11.88 17.44 -10.15
C PRO A 203 -11.35 17.26 -11.57
N LEU A 204 -11.10 16.03 -11.97
CA LEU A 204 -10.70 15.73 -13.36
C LEU A 204 -11.78 16.14 -14.36
N HIS A 205 -13.04 15.91 -13.97
CA HIS A 205 -14.24 16.34 -14.70
C HIS A 205 -15.21 17.07 -13.77
N GLY A 206 -15.88 18.10 -14.30
CA GLY A 206 -16.86 18.87 -13.56
C GLY A 206 -16.35 20.23 -13.05
N PRO A 207 -17.19 20.97 -12.33
CA PRO A 207 -16.87 22.31 -11.83
C PRO A 207 -15.85 22.28 -10.68
N ARG A 208 -15.21 23.41 -10.46
CA ARG A 208 -14.43 23.64 -9.24
C ARG A 208 -15.34 23.67 -8.03
N LEU A 209 -14.85 23.16 -6.91
CA LEU A 209 -15.56 23.08 -5.65
C LEU A 209 -14.73 23.74 -4.55
N LEU A 210 -15.40 24.39 -3.62
CA LEU A 210 -14.81 24.86 -2.37
C LEU A 210 -15.30 23.92 -1.26
N LEU A 211 -14.38 23.30 -0.53
CA LEU A 211 -14.66 22.52 0.67
C LEU A 211 -14.23 23.31 1.90
N GLY A 212 -15.10 23.39 2.89
CA GLY A 212 -14.83 23.97 4.20
C GLY A 212 -14.51 22.93 5.26
N GLU A 213 -14.18 23.41 6.45
CA GLU A 213 -13.94 22.58 7.64
C GLU A 213 -15.11 21.63 7.94
N GLY A 214 -14.80 20.38 8.31
CA GLY A 214 -15.80 19.34 8.59
C GLY A 214 -16.47 18.77 7.35
N GLN A 215 -16.07 19.18 6.15
CA GLN A 215 -16.59 18.64 4.90
C GLN A 215 -15.63 17.67 4.25
N ARG A 216 -16.19 16.65 3.62
CA ARG A 216 -15.44 15.68 2.82
C ARG A 216 -16.17 15.36 1.52
N VAL A 217 -15.40 14.99 0.50
CA VAL A 217 -15.90 14.57 -0.80
C VAL A 217 -15.07 13.42 -1.35
N ARG A 218 -15.67 12.64 -2.23
CA ARG A 218 -14.97 11.62 -3.03
C ARG A 218 -14.86 12.10 -4.46
N LEU A 219 -13.62 12.21 -4.95
CA LEU A 219 -13.32 12.48 -6.34
C LEU A 219 -13.18 11.16 -7.09
N ARG A 220 -13.81 11.03 -8.24
CA ARG A 220 -13.78 9.87 -9.13
C ARG A 220 -13.46 10.30 -10.55
N VAL A 221 -13.38 9.31 -11.44
CA VAL A 221 -13.17 9.57 -12.88
C VAL A 221 -14.26 10.46 -13.47
N ASP A 222 -15.50 10.29 -13.05
CA ASP A 222 -16.68 11.03 -13.50
C ASP A 222 -16.89 12.38 -12.82
N GLY A 223 -16.06 12.72 -11.82
CA GLY A 223 -16.08 14.00 -11.12
C GLY A 223 -16.17 13.88 -9.61
N ALA A 224 -16.69 14.94 -8.97
CA ALA A 224 -16.89 14.99 -7.54
C ALA A 224 -18.24 14.38 -7.15
N GLY A 225 -18.23 13.50 -6.13
CA GLY A 225 -19.45 12.97 -5.53
C GLY A 225 -20.12 13.98 -4.60
N GLN A 226 -21.07 13.50 -3.81
CA GLN A 226 -21.74 14.29 -2.78
C GLN A 226 -20.76 14.75 -1.71
N ILE A 227 -20.97 15.97 -1.21
CA ILE A 227 -20.25 16.49 -0.05
C ILE A 227 -20.94 15.98 1.21
N ASP A 228 -20.19 15.24 2.02
CA ASP A 228 -20.62 14.71 3.30
C ASP A 228 -19.99 15.53 4.44
N ALA A 229 -20.67 15.59 5.58
CA ALA A 229 -20.10 16.12 6.82
C ALA A 229 -19.31 15.03 7.56
N PHE A 230 -18.29 15.44 8.32
CA PHE A 230 -17.62 14.61 9.31
C PHE A 230 -17.16 15.48 10.48
N ASP A 231 -16.98 14.87 11.64
CA ASP A 231 -16.47 15.58 12.81
C ASP A 231 -14.94 15.71 12.70
N ALA A 232 -14.47 16.89 12.38
CA ALA A 232 -13.05 17.21 12.22
C ALA A 232 -12.29 17.28 13.57
N GLN A 233 -13.02 17.41 14.69
CA GLN A 233 -12.43 17.51 16.03
C GLN A 233 -12.10 16.14 16.64
N LEU A 234 -12.71 15.07 16.12
CA LEU A 234 -12.42 13.73 16.60
C LEU A 234 -10.98 13.33 16.24
N PRO A 235 -10.27 12.71 17.19
CA PRO A 235 -8.94 12.17 16.93
C PRO A 235 -9.03 11.09 15.83
N GLY A 236 -7.99 11.00 15.04
CA GLY A 236 -7.92 10.07 13.92
C GLY A 236 -6.55 9.45 13.78
N TRP A 237 -6.30 8.88 12.61
CA TRP A 237 -5.00 8.27 12.32
C TRP A 237 -3.81 9.25 12.49
N ARG A 238 -4.04 10.55 12.31
CA ARG A 238 -3.03 11.61 12.52
C ARG A 238 -2.55 11.64 13.98
N ASP A 239 -3.41 11.22 14.90
CA ASP A 239 -3.17 11.13 16.34
C ASP A 239 -2.81 9.71 16.78
N GLY A 240 -2.60 8.81 15.82
CA GLY A 240 -2.30 7.39 16.06
C GLY A 240 -3.50 6.59 16.56
N VAL A 241 -4.73 7.02 16.25
CA VAL A 241 -5.97 6.46 16.78
C VAL A 241 -6.94 6.08 15.66
N LEU A 242 -7.64 4.98 15.81
CA LEU A 242 -8.79 4.61 15.00
C LEU A 242 -10.06 4.76 15.87
N MET A 243 -10.90 5.72 15.49
CA MET A 243 -12.18 5.97 16.15
C MET A 243 -13.30 5.14 15.51
N ALA A 244 -14.12 4.55 16.32
CA ALA A 244 -15.35 3.89 15.92
C ALA A 244 -16.53 4.44 16.74
N GLN A 245 -17.57 4.90 16.06
CA GLN A 245 -18.82 5.34 16.67
C GLN A 245 -19.96 4.55 16.05
N ASN A 246 -20.42 3.51 16.75
CA ASN A 246 -21.45 2.60 16.25
C ASN A 246 -21.14 2.07 14.84
N LEU A 247 -19.86 1.80 14.58
CA LEU A 247 -19.36 1.35 13.28
C LEU A 247 -19.59 -0.16 13.12
N PRO A 248 -20.04 -0.67 11.95
CA PRO A 248 -20.04 -2.10 11.68
C PRO A 248 -18.64 -2.68 11.84
N LEU A 249 -18.55 -3.85 12.52
CA LEU A 249 -17.26 -4.50 12.78
C LEU A 249 -16.48 -4.79 11.50
N GLY A 250 -17.17 -5.21 10.44
CA GLY A 250 -16.53 -5.44 9.15
C GLY A 250 -15.85 -4.18 8.60
N ASP A 251 -16.49 -3.00 8.68
CA ASP A 251 -15.90 -1.73 8.27
C ASP A 251 -14.70 -1.36 9.14
N PHE A 252 -14.83 -1.58 10.46
CA PHE A 252 -13.73 -1.37 11.41
C PHE A 252 -12.53 -2.27 11.10
N LEU A 253 -12.76 -3.56 10.85
CA LEU A 253 -11.70 -4.54 10.57
C LEU A 253 -11.04 -4.28 9.21
N ARG A 254 -11.79 -3.82 8.19
CA ARG A 254 -11.20 -3.37 6.92
C ARG A 254 -10.25 -2.19 7.12
N GLU A 255 -10.64 -1.24 7.97
CA GLU A 255 -9.77 -0.10 8.28
C GLU A 255 -8.56 -0.53 9.13
N LEU A 256 -8.76 -1.32 10.19
CA LEU A 256 -7.69 -1.84 11.04
C LEU A 256 -6.68 -2.69 10.23
N GLY A 257 -7.17 -3.46 9.26
CA GLY A 257 -6.36 -4.29 8.37
C GLY A 257 -5.32 -3.52 7.55
N ARG A 258 -5.53 -2.21 7.32
CA ARG A 258 -4.55 -1.36 6.64
C ARG A 258 -3.26 -1.18 7.45
N TYR A 259 -3.37 -1.22 8.77
CA TYR A 259 -2.27 -0.97 9.71
C TYR A 259 -1.54 -2.25 10.12
N ARG A 260 -2.03 -3.39 9.66
CA ARG A 260 -1.50 -4.70 10.01
C ARG A 260 -0.86 -5.39 8.80
N PRO A 261 0.38 -5.88 8.90
CA PRO A 261 0.93 -6.74 7.86
C PRO A 261 0.23 -8.11 7.88
N GLY A 262 -0.07 -8.64 6.69
CA GLY A 262 -0.69 -9.95 6.54
C GLY A 262 -2.19 -9.91 6.29
N LEU A 263 -2.86 -11.01 6.62
CA LEU A 263 -4.26 -11.24 6.30
C LEU A 263 -5.11 -11.23 7.58
N LEU A 264 -6.10 -10.37 7.60
CA LEU A 264 -7.15 -10.33 8.61
C LEU A 264 -8.45 -10.80 7.96
N ARG A 265 -9.03 -11.87 8.49
CA ARG A 265 -10.31 -12.43 8.04
C ARG A 265 -11.30 -12.49 9.19
N TRP A 266 -12.57 -12.52 8.86
CA TRP A 266 -13.64 -12.70 9.83
C TRP A 266 -14.81 -13.43 9.18
N GLU A 267 -15.60 -14.08 10.02
CA GLU A 267 -16.83 -14.74 9.59
C GLU A 267 -17.91 -13.70 9.23
N PRO A 268 -18.75 -13.96 8.22
CA PRO A 268 -19.80 -13.04 7.77
C PRO A 268 -20.76 -12.63 8.90
N GLU A 269 -21.01 -13.49 9.87
CA GLU A 269 -21.89 -13.25 11.00
C GLU A 269 -21.40 -12.09 11.88
N LEU A 270 -20.10 -11.84 11.91
CA LEU A 270 -19.49 -10.76 12.68
C LEU A 270 -19.60 -9.40 11.99
N GLU A 271 -19.90 -9.36 10.70
CA GLU A 271 -19.87 -8.15 9.87
C GLU A 271 -20.72 -7.01 10.44
N ALA A 272 -21.90 -7.34 10.94
CA ALA A 272 -22.90 -6.38 11.41
C ALA A 272 -22.75 -5.99 12.90
N LEU A 273 -21.89 -6.65 13.66
CA LEU A 273 -21.64 -6.28 15.05
C LEU A 273 -21.18 -4.82 15.12
N ARG A 274 -21.55 -4.14 16.22
CA ARG A 274 -21.24 -2.71 16.36
C ARG A 274 -20.06 -2.49 17.28
N VAL A 275 -19.16 -1.63 16.81
CA VAL A 275 -17.98 -1.22 17.56
C VAL A 275 -18.10 0.25 17.92
N THR A 276 -17.81 0.57 19.18
CA THR A 276 -17.67 1.95 19.66
C THR A 276 -16.45 2.02 20.56
N GLY A 277 -15.57 2.96 20.28
CA GLY A 277 -14.36 3.17 21.08
C GLY A 277 -13.27 3.89 20.31
N SER A 278 -12.18 4.14 21.03
CA SER A 278 -10.95 4.75 20.52
C SER A 278 -9.82 3.73 20.64
N PHE A 279 -9.22 3.35 19.51
CA PHE A 279 -8.27 2.25 19.42
C PHE A 279 -6.91 2.76 18.95
N ARG A 280 -5.85 2.50 19.70
CA ARG A 280 -4.50 2.88 19.32
C ARG A 280 -3.97 2.00 18.18
N LEU A 281 -3.38 2.65 17.17
CA LEU A 281 -2.89 2.00 15.95
C LEU A 281 -1.48 1.41 16.10
N ASP A 282 -0.76 1.76 17.17
CA ASP A 282 0.59 1.26 17.46
C ASP A 282 0.63 -0.25 17.78
N ASN A 283 -0.50 -0.83 18.23
CA ASN A 283 -0.59 -2.24 18.55
C ASN A 283 -1.95 -2.83 18.11
N THR A 284 -2.01 -3.28 16.88
CA THR A 284 -3.23 -3.88 16.30
C THR A 284 -3.62 -5.22 16.96
N ASP A 285 -2.66 -5.98 17.52
CA ASP A 285 -2.98 -7.22 18.23
C ASP A 285 -3.75 -6.94 19.53
N ARG A 286 -3.36 -5.87 20.24
CA ARG A 286 -4.10 -5.41 21.42
C ARG A 286 -5.52 -4.96 21.06
N VAL A 287 -5.69 -4.30 19.92
CA VAL A 287 -7.02 -3.93 19.43
C VAL A 287 -7.88 -5.17 19.22
N LEU A 288 -7.35 -6.20 18.56
CA LEU A 288 -8.08 -7.46 18.34
C LEU A 288 -8.43 -8.15 19.68
N SER A 289 -7.52 -8.15 20.65
CA SER A 289 -7.78 -8.71 21.99
C SER A 289 -8.89 -7.94 22.73
N LEU A 290 -8.94 -6.61 22.61
CA LEU A 290 -10.01 -5.79 23.19
C LEU A 290 -11.36 -6.07 22.54
N LEU A 291 -11.40 -6.27 21.21
CA LEU A 291 -12.62 -6.67 20.51
C LEU A 291 -13.13 -8.03 21.00
N ALA A 292 -12.25 -9.01 21.17
CA ALA A 292 -12.61 -10.33 21.69
C ALA A 292 -13.11 -10.29 23.16
N ALA A 293 -12.61 -9.34 23.95
CA ALA A 293 -13.07 -9.15 25.31
C ALA A 293 -14.43 -8.43 25.41
N SER A 294 -14.83 -7.69 24.37
CA SER A 294 -16.04 -6.84 24.39
C SER A 294 -17.16 -7.32 23.48
N LEU A 295 -16.88 -8.20 22.54
CA LEU A 295 -17.83 -8.72 21.56
C LEU A 295 -17.85 -10.26 21.60
N PRO A 296 -18.94 -10.91 21.17
CA PRO A 296 -19.05 -12.37 21.14
C PRO A 296 -18.24 -12.97 19.98
N LEU A 297 -16.92 -12.82 20.03
CA LEU A 297 -16.00 -13.33 19.03
C LEU A 297 -14.70 -13.86 19.65
N GLU A 298 -14.02 -14.71 18.93
CA GLU A 298 -12.70 -15.24 19.27
C GLU A 298 -11.68 -14.88 18.18
N VAL A 299 -10.42 -14.69 18.60
CA VAL A 299 -9.31 -14.35 17.68
C VAL A 299 -8.40 -15.57 17.54
N HIS A 300 -8.39 -16.16 16.36
CA HIS A 300 -7.57 -17.31 16.01
C HIS A 300 -6.37 -16.86 15.18
N SER A 301 -5.16 -16.93 15.75
CA SER A 301 -3.92 -16.59 15.08
C SER A 301 -3.19 -17.87 14.64
N ARG A 302 -3.10 -18.13 13.33
CA ARG A 302 -2.25 -19.20 12.80
C ARG A 302 -0.77 -18.79 12.77
N THR A 303 -0.53 -17.54 12.41
CA THR A 303 0.77 -16.87 12.46
C THR A 303 0.54 -15.39 12.77
N ARG A 304 1.60 -14.63 13.05
CA ARG A 304 1.49 -13.17 13.20
C ARG A 304 0.92 -12.46 11.97
N TYR A 305 0.95 -13.11 10.79
CA TYR A 305 0.46 -12.57 9.51
C TYR A 305 -0.89 -13.14 9.09
N TRP A 306 -1.45 -14.10 9.82
CA TRP A 306 -2.73 -14.71 9.48
C TRP A 306 -3.60 -14.82 10.73
N VAL A 307 -4.57 -13.93 10.79
CA VAL A 307 -5.52 -13.85 11.88
C VAL A 307 -6.93 -13.98 11.33
N THR A 308 -7.76 -14.78 12.01
CA THR A 308 -9.17 -14.99 11.70
C THR A 308 -10.00 -14.72 12.95
N LEU A 309 -11.05 -13.91 12.82
CA LEU A 309 -12.06 -13.74 13.85
C LEU A 309 -13.24 -14.65 13.55
N VAL A 310 -13.66 -15.41 14.54
CA VAL A 310 -14.81 -16.32 14.46
C VAL A 310 -15.86 -15.94 15.51
N ALA A 311 -17.12 -16.24 15.25
CA ALA A 311 -18.17 -16.02 16.23
C ALA A 311 -17.97 -16.97 17.42
N GLN A 312 -18.12 -16.44 18.62
CA GLN A 312 -18.07 -17.26 19.82
C GLN A 312 -19.27 -18.21 19.79
N THR A 313 -19.00 -19.51 19.72
CA THR A 313 -20.07 -20.52 19.77
C THR A 313 -20.71 -20.44 21.12
N ALA A 314 -22.02 -20.15 21.19
CA ALA A 314 -22.77 -20.19 22.44
C ALA A 314 -22.60 -21.61 23.02
N GLN A 315 -21.78 -21.72 24.06
CA GLN A 315 -21.63 -22.95 24.82
C GLN A 315 -23.01 -23.26 25.40
N LYS A 316 -23.67 -24.26 24.82
CA LYS A 316 -24.93 -24.81 25.29
C LYS A 316 -24.71 -25.23 26.74
N ASN A 317 -25.11 -24.38 27.67
CA ASN A 317 -25.32 -24.77 29.07
C ASN A 317 -26.49 -25.80 29.13
N ALA A 318 -26.19 -27.02 28.69
CA ALA A 318 -27.02 -28.20 28.85
C ALA A 318 -26.28 -29.15 29.80
N GLY A 319 -26.35 -28.86 31.07
CA GLY A 319 -25.73 -29.75 32.05
C GLY A 319 -25.93 -29.32 33.49
N GLN A 320 -27.17 -29.11 33.90
CA GLN A 320 -27.52 -29.40 35.30
C GLN A 320 -29.03 -29.35 35.50
N LYS A 321 -29.70 -30.38 35.05
CA LYS A 321 -30.95 -30.83 35.69
C LYS A 321 -30.84 -32.32 35.75
N ASN A 322 -30.43 -32.80 36.91
CA ASN A 322 -30.96 -34.01 37.57
C ASN A 322 -30.11 -34.28 38.79
N ILE A 323 -30.62 -33.92 39.94
CA ILE A 323 -30.62 -34.75 41.16
C ILE A 323 -31.70 -34.12 42.05
N GLY A 324 -32.82 -34.79 42.18
CA GLY A 324 -33.74 -34.59 43.24
C GLY A 324 -34.15 -35.90 43.74
#